data_fa0cd08a37ca5a1faff7c71f120282ee
#
_entry.id   fa0cd08a37ca5a1faff7c71f120282ee
#
_cell.length_a   1.000
_cell.length_b   1.000
_cell.length_c   1.000
_cell.angle_alpha   90.00
_cell.angle_beta   90.00
_cell.angle_gamma   90.00
#
_symmetry.space_group_name_H-M   'P 1'
#
loop_
_entity.id
_entity.type
_entity.pdbx_description
1 polymer ?
#
loop_
_entity_poly.entity_id
_entity_poly.type
_entity_poly.pdbx_seq_one_letter_code
_entity_poly.pdbx_strand_id
1 'polypeptide(L)'
;MFITKLALLFFSIFSIAVVAQYSDYEYLHEGPSFSNYGTLGIINAPSARFHEAGTLGFNWSHNQPYLRGSLIAYPFDWFEASYQYTDINNYLYSPYKEFSGGQSFKDKSFDAKFR
;
A
#
# COMPACT_ATOMS: atom_id res chain seq x y z
N MET A 1 0.67 24.15 -28.62
CA MET A 1 0.36 23.02 -29.53
C MET A 1 1.18 21.75 -29.25
N PHE A 2 2.43 21.84 -28.84
CA PHE A 2 3.25 20.67 -28.47
C PHE A 2 2.87 20.08 -27.09
N ILE A 3 2.62 20.92 -26.11
CA ILE A 3 2.28 20.53 -24.72
C ILE A 3 0.93 19.81 -24.63
N THR A 4 -0.06 20.23 -25.44
CA THR A 4 -1.37 19.59 -25.49
C THR A 4 -1.32 18.20 -26.13
N LYS A 5 -0.44 17.98 -27.10
CA LYS A 5 -0.23 16.67 -27.71
C LYS A 5 0.51 15.71 -26.78
N LEU A 6 1.45 16.23 -26.00
CA LEU A 6 2.20 15.44 -25.01
C LEU A 6 1.29 15.02 -23.84
N ALA A 7 0.40 15.89 -23.36
CA ALA A 7 -0.58 15.58 -22.33
C ALA A 7 -1.59 14.53 -22.78
N LEU A 8 -2.05 14.59 -24.04
CA LEU A 8 -2.94 13.59 -24.64
C LEU A 8 -2.25 12.22 -24.77
N LEU A 9 -0.97 12.20 -25.10
CA LEU A 9 -0.19 10.96 -25.17
C LEU A 9 -0.03 10.31 -23.79
N PHE A 10 0.24 11.11 -22.77
CA PHE A 10 0.33 10.64 -21.38
C PHE A 10 -1.01 10.09 -20.87
N PHE A 11 -2.12 10.74 -21.20
CA PHE A 11 -3.45 10.29 -20.82
C PHE A 11 -3.86 9.00 -21.54
N SER A 12 -3.46 8.80 -22.79
CA SER A 12 -3.75 7.57 -23.54
C SER A 12 -2.96 6.37 -23.01
N ILE A 13 -1.73 6.57 -22.54
CA ILE A 13 -0.91 5.50 -21.94
C ILE A 13 -1.50 5.08 -20.59
N PHE A 14 -2.04 6.03 -19.81
CA PHE A 14 -2.71 5.73 -18.55
C PHE A 14 -4.04 4.99 -18.73
N SER A 15 -4.76 5.26 -19.84
CA SER A 15 -6.03 4.60 -20.14
C SER A 15 -5.87 3.13 -20.56
N ILE A 16 -4.73 2.75 -21.12
CA ILE A 16 -4.44 1.36 -21.52
C ILE A 16 -4.13 0.49 -20.29
N ALA A 17 -3.60 1.08 -19.21
CA ALA A 17 -3.30 0.35 -17.97
C ALA A 17 -4.55 -0.03 -17.15
N VAL A 18 -5.71 0.58 -17.42
CA VAL A 18 -6.96 0.32 -16.69
C VAL A 18 -7.81 -0.79 -17.31
N VAL A 19 -7.49 -1.26 -18.51
CA VAL A 19 -8.17 -2.42 -19.13
C VAL A 19 -7.49 -3.75 -18.75
N ALA A 20 -6.70 -3.77 -17.69
CA ALA A 20 -6.13 -4.99 -17.16
C ALA A 20 -7.19 -5.78 -16.40
N GLN A 21 -7.69 -6.80 -17.08
CA GLN A 21 -8.27 -8.01 -16.53
C GLN A 21 -9.55 -7.88 -15.70
N TYR A 22 -10.65 -7.68 -16.38
CA TYR A 22 -11.89 -8.34 -16.01
C TYR A 22 -11.81 -9.79 -16.53
N SER A 23 -11.01 -10.62 -15.91
CA SER A 23 -11.01 -12.04 -16.17
C SER A 23 -11.62 -12.74 -14.97
N ASP A 24 -12.77 -13.33 -15.24
CA ASP A 24 -13.41 -14.40 -14.48
C ASP A 24 -13.20 -14.36 -12.96
N TYR A 25 -14.13 -13.70 -12.26
CA TYR A 25 -14.40 -13.97 -10.87
C TYR A 25 -14.95 -15.38 -10.72
N GLU A 26 -14.11 -16.35 -11.02
CA GLU A 26 -14.36 -17.71 -10.61
C GLU A 26 -13.88 -17.83 -9.18
N TYR A 27 -14.88 -17.78 -8.27
CA TYR A 27 -14.79 -18.09 -6.85
C TYR A 27 -13.64 -17.46 -6.08
N LEU A 28 -14.01 -16.65 -5.12
CA LEU A 28 -13.23 -16.21 -3.99
C LEU A 28 -12.30 -17.34 -3.48
N HIS A 29 -11.20 -17.56 -4.13
CA HIS A 29 -10.03 -17.99 -3.42
C HIS A 29 -9.81 -16.90 -2.38
N GLU A 30 -10.10 -17.19 -1.14
CA GLU A 30 -9.71 -16.35 -0.03
C GLU A 30 -8.20 -16.11 -0.20
N GLY A 31 -7.87 -15.03 -0.89
CA GLY A 31 -6.49 -14.65 -1.10
C GLY A 31 -5.84 -14.48 0.27
N PRO A 32 -4.56 -14.75 0.41
CA PRO A 32 -3.89 -14.57 1.67
C PRO A 32 -4.12 -13.15 2.18
N SER A 33 -4.55 -13.03 3.43
CA SER A 33 -4.83 -11.75 4.08
C SER A 33 -3.55 -10.92 4.25
N PHE A 34 -3.72 -9.59 4.31
CA PHE A 34 -2.62 -8.70 4.68
C PHE A 34 -2.55 -8.54 6.19
N SER A 35 -1.33 -8.49 6.69
CA SER A 35 -1.07 -8.18 8.10
C SER A 35 -1.22 -6.68 8.38
N ASN A 36 -1.25 -6.30 9.66
CA ASN A 36 -1.24 -4.89 10.07
C ASN A 36 0.05 -4.16 9.67
N TYR A 37 1.08 -4.87 9.25
CA TYR A 37 2.34 -4.30 8.74
C TYR A 37 2.35 -4.10 7.23
N GLY A 38 1.22 -4.34 6.55
CA GLY A 38 1.09 -4.11 5.12
C GLY A 38 1.75 -5.16 4.22
N THR A 39 2.21 -6.27 4.78
CA THR A 39 2.73 -7.43 4.06
C THR A 39 1.74 -8.58 4.12
N LEU A 40 1.89 -9.60 3.27
CA LEU A 40 1.10 -10.81 3.42
C LEU A 40 1.27 -11.43 4.80
N GLY A 41 0.16 -11.78 5.45
CA GLY A 41 0.19 -12.35 6.78
C GLY A 41 -1.17 -12.36 7.47
N ILE A 42 -1.14 -12.65 8.77
CA ILE A 42 -2.34 -12.68 9.63
C ILE A 42 -2.11 -11.69 10.77
N ILE A 43 -2.99 -10.70 10.90
CA ILE A 43 -2.99 -9.68 11.97
C ILE A 43 -1.59 -9.05 12.15
N ASN A 44 -0.79 -9.51 13.10
CA ASN A 44 0.55 -8.99 13.41
C ASN A 44 1.68 -9.96 13.01
N ALA A 45 1.39 -10.97 12.21
CA ALA A 45 2.37 -11.98 11.80
C ALA A 45 2.57 -11.97 10.28
N PRO A 46 3.66 -11.37 9.77
CA PRO A 46 4.03 -11.49 8.37
C PRO A 46 4.26 -12.94 7.96
N SER A 47 3.89 -13.28 6.75
CA SER A 47 4.04 -14.62 6.18
C SER A 47 5.16 -14.63 5.14
N ALA A 48 5.79 -15.79 4.95
CA ALA A 48 6.76 -16.01 3.86
C ALA A 48 6.09 -16.18 2.48
N ARG A 49 4.77 -16.11 2.39
CA ARG A 49 4.03 -16.25 1.14
C ARG A 49 4.16 -14.99 0.29
N PHE A 50 4.00 -15.17 -1.02
CA PHE A 50 3.97 -14.11 -2.03
C PHE A 50 2.69 -14.21 -2.84
N HIS A 51 2.21 -13.08 -3.33
CA HIS A 51 1.23 -13.04 -4.41
C HIS A 51 1.92 -13.25 -5.76
N GLU A 52 1.11 -13.44 -6.79
CA GLU A 52 1.58 -13.52 -8.16
C GLU A 52 2.25 -12.21 -8.60
N ALA A 53 3.26 -12.34 -9.47
CA ALA A 53 3.93 -11.19 -10.06
C ALA A 53 2.92 -10.27 -10.78
N GLY A 54 3.16 -8.96 -10.69
CA GLY A 54 2.26 -7.94 -11.26
C GLY A 54 1.08 -7.56 -10.34
N THR A 55 0.95 -8.17 -9.17
CA THR A 55 -0.10 -7.82 -8.20
C THR A 55 0.23 -6.52 -7.47
N LEU A 56 -0.77 -5.68 -7.31
CA LEU A 56 -0.73 -4.48 -6.46
C LEU A 56 -1.85 -4.58 -5.43
N GLY A 57 -1.50 -4.41 -4.16
CA GLY A 57 -2.44 -4.46 -3.05
C GLY A 57 -2.50 -3.14 -2.28
N PHE A 58 -3.64 -2.90 -1.68
CA PHE A 58 -3.84 -1.83 -0.71
C PHE A 58 -4.44 -2.43 0.55
N ASN A 59 -3.88 -2.09 1.70
CA ASN A 59 -4.39 -2.49 2.99
C ASN A 59 -4.66 -1.28 3.87
N TRP A 60 -5.79 -1.29 4.54
CA TRP A 60 -6.16 -0.29 5.52
C TRP A 60 -6.53 -0.97 6.83
N SER A 61 -5.87 -0.60 7.91
CA SER A 61 -6.17 -1.14 9.23
C SER A 61 -6.33 -0.02 10.26
N HIS A 62 -7.33 -0.18 11.12
CA HIS A 62 -7.55 0.71 12.25
C HIS A 62 -7.64 -0.13 13.53
N ASN A 63 -6.61 -0.06 14.33
CA ASN A 63 -6.53 -0.69 15.64
C ASN A 63 -5.95 0.32 16.61
N GLN A 64 -6.81 0.93 17.42
CA GLN A 64 -6.38 2.01 18.32
C GLN A 64 -5.15 1.64 19.14
N PRO A 65 -4.16 2.54 19.27
CA PRO A 65 -4.14 3.92 18.76
C PRO A 65 -3.64 4.08 17.33
N TYR A 66 -3.46 3.00 16.57
CA TYR A 66 -2.83 2.98 15.26
C TYR A 66 -3.86 3.02 14.14
N LEU A 67 -3.64 3.92 13.20
CA LEU A 67 -4.29 3.96 11.90
C LEU A 67 -3.21 3.74 10.84
N ARG A 68 -3.33 2.67 10.02
CA ARG A 68 -2.32 2.28 9.05
C ARG A 68 -2.91 2.17 7.66
N GLY A 69 -2.21 2.73 6.69
CA GLY A 69 -2.48 2.54 5.28
C GLY A 69 -1.22 1.99 4.61
N SER A 70 -1.35 0.94 3.81
CA SER A 70 -0.20 0.30 3.16
C SER A 70 -0.47 0.07 1.68
N LEU A 71 0.55 0.30 0.87
CA LEU A 71 0.61 -0.10 -0.53
C LEU A 71 1.61 -1.23 -0.65
N ILE A 72 1.21 -2.32 -1.31
CA ILE A 72 2.03 -3.51 -1.48
C ILE A 72 2.13 -3.82 -2.97
N ALA A 73 3.31 -4.09 -3.47
CA ALA A 73 3.56 -4.45 -4.86
C ALA A 73 4.39 -5.72 -4.96
N TYR A 74 4.04 -6.55 -5.91
CA TYR A 74 4.75 -7.78 -6.28
C TYR A 74 5.27 -7.64 -7.72
N PRO A 75 6.36 -6.89 -7.96
CA PRO A 75 6.88 -6.71 -9.33
C PRO A 75 7.34 -8.03 -9.95
N PHE A 76 7.82 -8.95 -9.11
CA PHE A 76 8.33 -10.27 -9.49
C PHE A 76 7.87 -11.33 -8.48
N ASP A 77 7.87 -12.60 -8.87
CA ASP A 77 7.47 -13.74 -8.02
C ASP A 77 8.35 -13.92 -6.77
N TRP A 78 9.52 -13.33 -6.78
CA TRP A 78 10.52 -13.42 -5.71
C TRP A 78 10.70 -12.12 -4.92
N PHE A 79 9.97 -11.05 -5.26
CA PHE A 79 10.14 -9.73 -4.65
C PHE A 79 8.80 -9.09 -4.29
N GLU A 80 8.66 -8.72 -3.03
CA GLU A 80 7.58 -7.89 -2.49
C GLU A 80 8.16 -6.59 -1.97
N ALA A 81 7.57 -5.49 -2.35
CA ALA A 81 7.85 -4.16 -1.79
C ALA A 81 6.59 -3.60 -1.15
N SER A 82 6.70 -3.04 0.03
CA SER A 82 5.59 -2.35 0.66
C SER A 82 5.99 -1.00 1.22
N TYR A 83 5.03 -0.08 1.18
CA TYR A 83 5.09 1.22 1.84
C TYR A 83 3.94 1.31 2.82
N GLN A 84 4.24 1.66 4.05
CA GLN A 84 3.24 1.85 5.09
C GLN A 84 3.31 3.26 5.68
N TYR A 85 2.15 3.85 5.84
CA TYR A 85 1.94 5.08 6.58
C TYR A 85 1.15 4.76 7.85
N THR A 86 1.68 5.14 9.00
CA THR A 86 1.07 4.92 10.32
C THR A 86 0.82 6.25 11.01
N ASP A 87 -0.41 6.45 11.48
CA ASP A 87 -0.78 7.54 12.37
C ASP A 87 -1.03 6.98 13.78
N ILE A 88 -0.36 7.56 14.79
CA ILE A 88 -0.45 7.12 16.18
C ILE A 88 -1.20 8.18 16.99
N ASN A 89 -2.49 7.96 17.19
CA ASN A 89 -3.41 8.97 17.72
C ASN A 89 -3.18 9.36 19.19
N ASN A 90 -2.53 8.52 19.97
CA ASN A 90 -2.24 8.79 21.38
C ASN A 90 -0.83 9.34 21.64
N TYR A 91 -0.07 9.62 20.59
CA TYR A 91 1.27 10.16 20.68
C TYR A 91 1.39 11.44 19.85
N LEU A 92 1.86 12.53 20.47
CA LEU A 92 2.04 13.81 19.79
C LEU A 92 3.36 13.84 19.04
N TYR A 93 3.35 14.45 17.87
CA TYR A 93 4.55 14.66 17.06
C TYR A 93 5.61 15.48 17.82
N SER A 94 5.17 16.47 18.60
CA SER A 94 6.04 17.33 19.41
C SER A 94 5.34 17.70 20.72
N PRO A 95 6.08 17.84 21.83
CA PRO A 95 5.54 18.39 23.07
C PRO A 95 5.18 19.87 22.96
N TYR A 96 5.70 20.57 21.95
CA TYR A 96 5.45 21.99 21.73
C TYR A 96 4.29 22.21 20.77
N LYS A 97 3.15 22.65 21.29
CA LYS A 97 1.95 22.93 20.47
C LYS A 97 2.16 24.01 19.42
N GLU A 98 3.03 24.97 19.70
CA GLU A 98 3.39 26.05 18.76
C GLU A 98 4.09 25.54 17.52
N PHE A 99 4.79 24.42 17.62
CA PHE A 99 5.52 23.80 16.50
C PHE A 99 4.65 22.83 15.70
N SER A 100 3.84 21.99 16.36
CA SER A 100 3.11 20.89 15.71
C SER A 100 1.60 21.05 15.68
N GLY A 101 1.04 22.09 16.32
CA GLY A 101 -0.41 22.33 16.33
C GLY A 101 -1.23 21.21 16.98
N GLY A 102 -0.64 20.34 17.78
CA GLY A 102 -1.31 19.18 18.39
C GLY A 102 -1.50 18.01 17.45
N GLN A 103 -0.71 17.91 16.39
CA GLN A 103 -0.76 16.78 15.45
C GLN A 103 -0.28 15.48 16.11
N SER A 104 -0.93 14.38 15.74
CA SER A 104 -0.50 13.03 16.09
C SER A 104 0.84 12.68 15.44
N PHE A 105 1.56 11.76 16.05
CA PHE A 105 2.81 11.25 15.48
C PHE A 105 2.53 10.39 14.26
N LYS A 106 3.28 10.64 13.20
CA LYS A 106 3.14 9.97 11.90
C LYS A 106 4.44 9.30 11.54
N ASP A 107 4.36 8.02 11.22
CA ASP A 107 5.49 7.21 10.83
C ASP A 107 5.32 6.68 9.40
N LYS A 108 6.44 6.47 8.73
CA LYS A 108 6.51 5.93 7.38
C LYS A 108 7.54 4.83 7.35
N SER A 109 7.15 3.67 6.85
CA SER A 109 8.06 2.54 6.67
C SER A 109 8.06 2.02 5.24
N PHE A 110 9.19 1.49 4.85
CA PHE A 110 9.35 0.75 3.60
C PHE A 110 9.90 -0.62 3.95
N ASP A 111 9.26 -1.64 3.43
CA ASP A 111 9.67 -3.02 3.63
C ASP A 111 9.94 -3.68 2.27
N ALA A 112 10.93 -4.55 2.25
CA ALA A 112 11.26 -5.38 1.10
C ALA A 112 11.41 -6.82 1.55
N LYS A 113 10.73 -7.73 0.86
CA LYS A 113 10.80 -9.16 1.13
C LYS A 113 11.25 -9.90 -0.12
N PHE A 114 12.15 -10.84 0.05
CA PHE A 114 12.75 -11.64 -1.00
C PHE A 114 12.50 -13.14 -0.74
N ARG A 115 12.32 -13.87 -1.84
CA ARG A 115 12.14 -15.32 -1.82
C ARG A 115 13.34 -16.02 -2.43
#